data_0222592c029f8ab2d055526ca9b61a93
#
_entry.id   0222592c029f8ab2d055526ca9b61a93
#
_cell.length_a   1.000
_cell.length_b   1.000
_cell.length_c   1.000
_cell.angle_alpha   90.00
_cell.angle_beta   90.00
_cell.angle_gamma   90.00
#
_symmetry.space_group_name_H-M   'P 1'
#
loop_
_entity.id
_entity.type
_entity.pdbx_description
1 polymer ?
#
loop_
_entity_poly.entity_id
_entity_poly.type
_entity_poly.pdbx_seq_one_letter_code
_entity_poly.pdbx_strand_id
1 'polypeptide(L)'
;MARLPIPGSDAGAWGSVLNDFLQQAHATDGALKGDSVGATQLQTSSVGSAHLQSGSVGTPALANGAVTASKLADGTISSSKMAPASITADKLDPSLGLSDSLRSLLIFYAAPTIINAKYDLDYAAGTLSRYDDVVLGTGLEDPASTYHADTASIIAKVAALSPSTVIWGYIDTGVTTGNFSLATLQTQIDQWVAMGAKGIFLDVFGYDFHVSRTRQNAILDYVHSKGIGSIMNVFNADEALGSQVDATYNPSGTATHANSSDVLLLESWVCNSDAYANPFYATFSDIKTRGDLARTYRESLGVRIFAINIMAQSGTSENVLDGYRGMTEALARVWRLDGSGLAASSYGATGPDVGIVNARFNKIPPSPYRPTAPYTLNGGWTEVIAADLGITVDFDPGTSTFTWTRA
;
A
#
# COMPACT_ATOMS: atom_id res chain seq x y z
N MET A 1 -12.41 -62.22 24.64
CA MET A 1 -11.30 -61.38 24.18
C MET A 1 -10.25 -62.28 23.59
N ALA A 2 -9.89 -62.12 22.33
CA ALA A 2 -8.88 -62.94 21.69
C ALA A 2 -7.54 -62.74 22.42
N ARG A 3 -6.82 -63.81 22.67
CA ARG A 3 -5.53 -63.79 23.39
C ARG A 3 -4.51 -64.70 22.68
N LEU A 4 -3.25 -64.53 22.98
CA LEU A 4 -2.22 -65.45 22.53
C LEU A 4 -2.42 -66.86 23.19
N PRO A 5 -2.14 -67.92 22.47
CA PRO A 5 -2.09 -69.26 23.07
C PRO A 5 -1.07 -69.39 24.23
N ILE A 6 -1.45 -70.09 25.27
CA ILE A 6 -0.55 -70.34 26.45
C ILE A 6 -0.04 -71.78 26.34
N PRO A 7 1.31 -71.96 26.29
CA PRO A 7 1.90 -73.32 26.26
C PRO A 7 1.47 -74.12 27.45
N GLY A 8 1.03 -75.37 27.20
CA GLY A 8 0.52 -76.26 28.18
C GLY A 8 -0.92 -76.11 28.63
N SER A 9 -1.50 -74.94 28.51
CA SER A 9 -2.90 -74.64 28.90
C SER A 9 -3.91 -74.81 27.76
N ASP A 10 -3.46 -74.69 26.52
CA ASP A 10 -4.30 -74.68 25.30
C ASP A 10 -4.02 -75.99 24.47
N ALA A 11 -3.62 -77.07 25.10
CA ALA A 11 -3.33 -78.34 24.45
C ALA A 11 -4.59 -78.81 23.67
N GLY A 12 -4.45 -79.06 22.33
CA GLY A 12 -5.50 -79.43 21.44
C GLY A 12 -6.33 -78.28 20.85
N ALA A 13 -6.23 -77.07 21.39
CA ALA A 13 -6.96 -75.89 20.89
C ALA A 13 -6.02 -74.75 20.34
N TRP A 14 -4.75 -75.01 20.22
CA TRP A 14 -3.70 -74.05 19.93
C TRP A 14 -3.96 -73.29 18.59
N GLY A 15 -4.32 -74.05 17.58
CA GLY A 15 -4.60 -73.46 16.23
C GLY A 15 -5.79 -72.51 16.21
N SER A 16 -6.88 -72.90 16.91
CA SER A 16 -8.07 -72.07 16.98
C SER A 16 -7.81 -70.78 17.75
N VAL A 17 -7.13 -70.90 18.93
CA VAL A 17 -6.81 -69.71 19.74
C VAL A 17 -5.87 -68.75 18.99
N LEU A 18 -4.89 -69.27 18.26
CA LEU A 18 -3.99 -68.49 17.45
C LEU A 18 -4.71 -67.82 16.29
N ASN A 19 -5.59 -68.58 15.60
CA ASN A 19 -6.40 -68.01 14.50
C ASN A 19 -7.31 -66.90 15.00
N ASP A 20 -7.99 -67.10 16.12
CA ASP A 20 -8.84 -66.08 16.72
C ASP A 20 -8.04 -64.80 17.08
N PHE A 21 -6.81 -64.98 17.57
CA PHE A 21 -5.92 -63.86 17.86
C PHE A 21 -5.47 -63.12 16.58
N LEU A 22 -5.03 -63.89 15.57
CA LEU A 22 -4.58 -63.30 14.29
C LEU A 22 -5.71 -62.60 13.55
N GLN A 23 -6.92 -63.15 13.61
CA GLN A 23 -8.12 -62.57 12.97
C GLN A 23 -8.54 -61.21 13.57
N GLN A 24 -7.94 -60.78 14.70
CA GLN A 24 -8.17 -59.41 15.19
C GLN A 24 -7.56 -58.36 14.24
N ALA A 25 -6.39 -58.64 13.69
CA ALA A 25 -5.64 -57.70 12.84
C ALA A 25 -5.53 -58.13 11.38
N HIS A 26 -5.77 -59.42 11.07
CA HIS A 26 -5.63 -59.94 9.69
C HIS A 26 -6.97 -60.47 9.14
N ALA A 27 -7.12 -60.34 7.85
CA ALA A 27 -8.16 -61.00 7.05
C ALA A 27 -7.79 -62.48 6.80
N THR A 28 -8.71 -63.29 6.25
CA THR A 28 -8.50 -64.71 5.97
C THR A 28 -7.41 -64.99 4.92
N ASP A 29 -7.09 -64.00 4.10
CA ASP A 29 -6.00 -64.04 3.12
C ASP A 29 -4.65 -63.59 3.67
N GLY A 30 -4.58 -63.26 4.97
CA GLY A 30 -3.37 -62.78 5.66
C GLY A 30 -3.10 -61.28 5.53
N ALA A 31 -3.89 -60.55 4.80
CA ALA A 31 -3.79 -59.10 4.70
C ALA A 31 -4.18 -58.41 6.03
N LEU A 32 -3.62 -57.26 6.33
CA LEU A 32 -4.06 -56.45 7.46
C LEU A 32 -5.47 -55.93 7.21
N LYS A 33 -6.36 -56.07 8.20
CA LYS A 33 -7.70 -55.43 8.13
C LYS A 33 -7.61 -53.93 8.14
N GLY A 34 -8.59 -53.27 7.53
CA GLY A 34 -8.75 -51.83 7.68
C GLY A 34 -8.74 -51.43 9.15
N ASP A 35 -8.13 -50.31 9.48
CA ASP A 35 -7.99 -49.76 10.83
C ASP A 35 -7.20 -50.59 11.87
N SER A 36 -6.56 -51.70 11.44
CA SER A 36 -5.74 -52.52 12.34
C SER A 36 -4.39 -51.87 12.70
N VAL A 37 -3.96 -50.86 11.95
CA VAL A 37 -2.76 -50.05 12.24
C VAL A 37 -3.20 -48.63 12.52
N GLY A 38 -3.22 -48.23 13.76
CA GLY A 38 -3.54 -46.86 14.19
C GLY A 38 -2.28 -46.07 14.57
N ALA A 39 -2.49 -44.85 15.04
CA ALA A 39 -1.39 -43.96 15.42
C ALA A 39 -0.46 -44.53 16.49
N THR A 40 -0.96 -45.39 17.40
CA THR A 40 -0.19 -46.02 18.45
C THR A 40 0.74 -47.14 17.97
N GLN A 41 0.46 -47.72 16.80
CA GLN A 41 1.28 -48.74 16.17
C GLN A 41 2.39 -48.15 15.27
N LEU A 42 2.27 -46.87 14.91
CA LEU A 42 3.26 -46.17 14.10
C LEU A 42 4.22 -45.41 15.02
N GLN A 43 5.47 -45.76 14.97
CA GLN A 43 6.52 -44.99 15.68
C GLN A 43 6.73 -43.65 15.00
N THR A 44 7.18 -42.64 15.76
CA THR A 44 7.57 -41.35 15.21
C THR A 44 8.57 -41.55 14.06
N SER A 45 8.30 -40.91 12.92
CA SER A 45 9.12 -40.98 11.70
C SER A 45 9.12 -42.34 10.98
N SER A 46 8.26 -43.30 11.34
CA SER A 46 8.17 -44.60 10.65
C SER A 46 7.59 -44.48 9.23
N VAL A 47 6.86 -43.42 8.92
CA VAL A 47 6.34 -43.10 7.58
C VAL A 47 7.17 -42.00 6.99
N GLY A 48 8.14 -42.32 6.16
CA GLY A 48 8.95 -41.37 5.42
C GLY A 48 8.46 -41.21 3.97
N SER A 49 9.11 -40.32 3.21
CA SER A 49 8.74 -40.00 1.83
C SER A 49 8.69 -41.24 0.91
N ALA A 50 9.54 -42.24 1.14
CA ALA A 50 9.53 -43.47 0.38
C ALA A 50 8.27 -44.35 0.59
N HIS A 51 7.53 -44.11 1.68
CA HIS A 51 6.29 -44.82 2.00
C HIS A 51 5.03 -44.08 1.48
N LEU A 52 5.20 -42.89 0.96
CA LEU A 52 4.11 -42.07 0.43
C LEU A 52 4.12 -42.06 -1.10
N GLN A 53 3.12 -42.66 -1.71
CA GLN A 53 2.96 -42.61 -3.16
C GLN A 53 2.56 -41.23 -3.60
N SER A 54 2.86 -40.86 -4.85
CA SER A 54 2.41 -39.61 -5.45
C SER A 54 0.90 -39.47 -5.33
N GLY A 55 0.43 -38.35 -4.76
CA GLY A 55 -1.00 -38.06 -4.57
C GLY A 55 -1.65 -38.75 -3.35
N SER A 56 -0.93 -39.53 -2.53
CA SER A 56 -1.49 -40.19 -1.35
C SER A 56 -1.88 -39.22 -0.22
N VAL A 57 -1.31 -38.03 -0.20
CA VAL A 57 -1.67 -36.96 0.74
C VAL A 57 -2.51 -35.92 -0.01
N GLY A 58 -3.81 -36.09 0.01
CA GLY A 58 -4.77 -35.12 -0.58
C GLY A 58 -5.20 -34.06 0.41
N THR A 59 -5.96 -33.08 -0.08
CA THR A 59 -6.48 -31.96 0.73
C THR A 59 -7.19 -32.41 2.03
N PRO A 60 -8.01 -33.47 2.06
CA PRO A 60 -8.66 -33.91 3.30
C PRO A 60 -7.70 -34.45 4.36
N ALA A 61 -6.48 -34.85 3.96
CA ALA A 61 -5.45 -35.35 4.86
C ALA A 61 -4.61 -34.23 5.49
N LEU A 62 -4.79 -32.99 5.05
CA LEU A 62 -4.11 -31.81 5.54
C LEU A 62 -5.07 -30.96 6.38
N ALA A 63 -4.85 -30.90 7.68
CA ALA A 63 -5.58 -29.97 8.55
C ALA A 63 -5.26 -28.51 8.18
N ASN A 64 -6.20 -27.61 8.48
CA ASN A 64 -5.97 -26.18 8.32
C ASN A 64 -4.70 -25.75 9.09
N GLY A 65 -3.80 -25.03 8.42
CA GLY A 65 -2.52 -24.61 8.99
C GLY A 65 -1.44 -25.70 9.10
N ALA A 66 -1.69 -26.91 8.59
CA ALA A 66 -0.69 -27.99 8.61
C ALA A 66 0.57 -27.66 7.80
N VAL A 67 0.44 -26.85 6.76
CA VAL A 67 1.57 -26.34 5.95
C VAL A 67 1.81 -24.89 6.35
N THR A 68 2.86 -24.65 7.10
CA THR A 68 3.29 -23.30 7.54
C THR A 68 4.42 -22.78 6.65
N ALA A 69 4.71 -21.47 6.70
CA ALA A 69 5.81 -20.87 5.95
C ALA A 69 7.16 -21.57 6.19
N SER A 70 7.42 -21.98 7.42
CA SER A 70 8.66 -22.71 7.78
C SER A 70 8.78 -24.10 7.16
N LYS A 71 7.70 -24.66 6.62
CA LYS A 71 7.66 -25.94 5.91
C LYS A 71 7.78 -25.82 4.41
N LEU A 72 7.79 -24.58 3.91
CA LEU A 72 7.98 -24.24 2.51
C LEU A 72 9.37 -23.63 2.35
N ALA A 73 10.26 -24.31 1.65
CA ALA A 73 11.56 -23.73 1.31
C ALA A 73 11.37 -22.61 0.25
N ASP A 74 12.30 -21.65 0.22
CA ASP A 74 12.31 -20.58 -0.76
C ASP A 74 12.26 -21.14 -2.19
N GLY A 75 11.41 -20.56 -3.03
CA GLY A 75 11.22 -20.99 -4.41
C GLY A 75 10.39 -22.27 -4.59
N THR A 76 9.90 -22.89 -3.51
CA THR A 76 9.09 -24.13 -3.59
C THR A 76 7.78 -23.91 -4.35
N ILE A 77 7.18 -22.74 -4.21
CA ILE A 77 5.97 -22.33 -4.94
C ILE A 77 6.39 -21.50 -6.15
N SER A 78 6.42 -22.15 -7.31
CA SER A 78 6.68 -21.49 -8.59
C SER A 78 5.37 -21.12 -9.29
N SER A 79 5.44 -20.24 -10.29
CA SER A 79 4.26 -19.83 -11.09
C SER A 79 3.53 -21.01 -11.73
N SER A 80 4.24 -22.08 -12.09
CA SER A 80 3.65 -23.30 -12.67
C SER A 80 2.83 -24.10 -11.68
N LYS A 81 2.97 -23.86 -10.37
CA LYS A 81 2.20 -24.52 -9.29
C LYS A 81 1.00 -23.72 -8.84
N MET A 82 0.82 -22.54 -9.40
CA MET A 82 -0.32 -21.67 -9.12
C MET A 82 -1.25 -21.67 -10.34
N ALA A 83 -2.52 -21.92 -10.12
CA ALA A 83 -3.50 -21.77 -11.20
C ALA A 83 -3.62 -20.29 -11.60
N PRO A 84 -3.90 -19.97 -12.87
CA PRO A 84 -4.15 -18.59 -13.28
C PRO A 84 -5.22 -17.93 -12.37
N ALA A 85 -4.99 -16.69 -11.97
CA ALA A 85 -5.86 -15.92 -11.09
C ALA A 85 -6.11 -16.53 -9.68
N SER A 86 -5.31 -17.52 -9.24
CA SER A 86 -5.45 -18.11 -7.90
C SER A 86 -4.99 -17.19 -6.76
N ILE A 87 -4.13 -16.21 -7.05
CA ILE A 87 -3.73 -15.14 -6.14
C ILE A 87 -4.49 -13.88 -6.55
N THR A 88 -5.46 -13.52 -5.76
CA THR A 88 -6.26 -12.30 -5.93
C THR A 88 -5.73 -11.19 -5.01
N ALA A 89 -6.06 -9.92 -5.29
CA ALA A 89 -5.54 -8.78 -4.54
C ALA A 89 -5.84 -8.85 -3.04
N ASP A 90 -6.98 -9.46 -2.65
CA ASP A 90 -7.37 -9.69 -1.26
C ASP A 90 -6.51 -10.70 -0.51
N LYS A 91 -5.70 -11.48 -1.23
CA LYS A 91 -4.78 -12.49 -0.69
C LYS A 91 -3.34 -11.98 -0.59
N LEU A 92 -3.11 -10.79 -1.08
CA LEU A 92 -1.80 -10.14 -1.02
C LEU A 92 -1.80 -9.16 0.15
N ASP A 93 -0.65 -9.07 0.83
CA ASP A 93 -0.47 -8.06 1.86
C ASP A 93 -0.60 -6.66 1.20
N PRO A 94 -1.50 -5.80 1.70
CA PRO A 94 -1.65 -4.45 1.18
C PRO A 94 -0.34 -3.63 1.18
N SER A 95 0.59 -3.97 2.09
CA SER A 95 1.90 -3.32 2.16
C SER A 95 2.80 -3.64 0.94
N LEU A 96 2.51 -4.72 0.20
CA LEU A 96 3.23 -5.03 -1.04
C LEU A 96 2.91 -4.05 -2.18
N GLY A 97 2.00 -3.11 -1.96
CA GLY A 97 1.62 -2.12 -2.98
C GLY A 97 1.08 -2.75 -4.28
N LEU A 98 0.61 -3.99 -4.20
CA LEU A 98 0.10 -4.75 -5.35
C LEU A 98 -1.41 -4.58 -5.54
N SER A 99 -2.02 -3.56 -4.92
CA SER A 99 -3.40 -3.22 -5.22
C SER A 99 -3.49 -2.78 -6.69
N ASP A 100 -4.35 -3.42 -7.44
CA ASP A 100 -4.49 -3.22 -8.90
C ASP A 100 -5.07 -1.85 -9.28
N SER A 101 -5.49 -1.05 -8.30
CA SER A 101 -6.06 0.27 -8.50
C SER A 101 -5.09 1.35 -8.05
N LEU A 102 -4.85 2.31 -8.94
CA LEU A 102 -4.23 3.57 -8.56
C LEU A 102 -5.15 4.25 -7.55
N ARG A 103 -4.65 4.51 -6.33
CA ARG A 103 -5.42 5.15 -5.26
C ARG A 103 -5.63 6.63 -5.56
N SER A 104 -6.80 7.13 -5.26
CA SER A 104 -7.14 8.54 -5.42
C SER A 104 -6.70 9.34 -4.19
N LEU A 105 -5.86 10.37 -4.41
CA LEU A 105 -5.35 11.25 -3.36
C LEU A 105 -6.03 12.62 -3.43
N LEU A 106 -6.53 13.09 -2.29
CA LEU A 106 -6.96 14.47 -2.07
C LEU A 106 -6.08 15.11 -1.01
N ILE A 107 -5.50 16.27 -1.31
CA ILE A 107 -4.91 17.15 -0.31
C ILE A 107 -5.88 18.32 -0.08
N PHE A 108 -6.36 18.47 1.17
CA PHE A 108 -7.35 19.47 1.53
C PHE A 108 -6.96 20.16 2.84
N TYR A 109 -6.35 21.33 2.74
CA TYR A 109 -5.79 22.02 3.91
C TYR A 109 -6.76 22.99 4.60
N ALA A 110 -7.89 23.30 3.99
CA ALA A 110 -8.89 24.14 4.62
C ALA A 110 -9.76 23.36 5.64
N ALA A 111 -10.57 24.08 6.41
CA ALA A 111 -11.54 23.44 7.31
C ALA A 111 -12.51 22.57 6.49
N PRO A 112 -12.71 21.27 6.81
CA PRO A 112 -13.53 20.39 5.99
C PRO A 112 -14.98 20.84 5.84
N THR A 113 -15.49 21.61 6.78
CA THR A 113 -16.85 22.16 6.73
C THR A 113 -17.12 23.09 5.56
N ILE A 114 -16.06 23.73 4.99
CA ILE A 114 -16.24 24.67 3.87
C ILE A 114 -16.23 24.01 2.49
N ILE A 115 -16.12 22.69 2.41
CA ILE A 115 -16.10 21.97 1.12
C ILE A 115 -17.24 22.44 0.22
N ASN A 116 -16.88 22.98 -0.95
CA ASN A 116 -17.81 23.51 -1.96
C ASN A 116 -18.83 24.50 -1.40
N ALA A 117 -18.45 25.26 -0.37
CA ALA A 117 -19.28 26.24 0.34
C ALA A 117 -20.63 25.69 0.84
N LYS A 118 -20.67 24.39 1.22
CA LYS A 118 -21.90 23.75 1.72
C LYS A 118 -22.10 23.90 3.21
N TYR A 119 -21.03 24.03 4.01
CA TYR A 119 -21.06 24.14 5.46
C TYR A 119 -21.87 23.03 6.14
N ASP A 120 -21.76 21.81 5.61
CA ASP A 120 -22.53 20.65 6.01
C ASP A 120 -21.58 19.45 6.25
N LEU A 121 -21.68 18.82 7.43
CA LEU A 121 -20.79 17.74 7.86
C LEU A 121 -21.02 16.45 7.05
N ASP A 122 -22.27 16.16 6.68
CA ASP A 122 -22.61 14.96 5.91
C ASP A 122 -22.17 15.11 4.47
N TYR A 123 -22.35 16.31 3.89
CA TYR A 123 -21.83 16.62 2.57
C TYR A 123 -20.30 16.54 2.52
N ALA A 124 -19.62 17.09 3.52
CA ALA A 124 -18.17 17.01 3.63
C ALA A 124 -17.71 15.56 3.71
N ALA A 125 -18.28 14.78 4.62
CA ALA A 125 -17.95 13.37 4.78
C ALA A 125 -18.24 12.56 3.50
N GLY A 126 -19.40 12.77 2.88
CA GLY A 126 -19.77 12.14 1.61
C GLY A 126 -18.87 12.53 0.45
N THR A 127 -18.28 13.73 0.46
CA THR A 127 -17.30 14.17 -0.54
C THR A 127 -15.95 13.49 -0.30
N LEU A 128 -15.44 13.53 0.94
CA LEU A 128 -14.15 12.96 1.31
C LEU A 128 -14.13 11.42 1.17
N SER A 129 -15.24 10.74 1.48
CA SER A 129 -15.36 9.28 1.37
C SER A 129 -15.27 8.73 -0.05
N ARG A 130 -15.23 9.60 -1.05
CA ARG A 130 -15.04 9.20 -2.46
C ARG A 130 -13.56 9.03 -2.83
N TYR A 131 -12.66 9.39 -1.93
CA TYR A 131 -11.22 9.25 -2.11
C TYR A 131 -10.69 8.07 -1.31
N ASP A 132 -9.61 7.47 -1.79
CA ASP A 132 -8.90 6.44 -1.05
C ASP A 132 -8.01 7.03 0.03
N ASP A 133 -7.42 8.20 -0.23
CA ASP A 133 -6.50 8.90 0.65
C ASP A 133 -6.86 10.39 0.71
N VAL A 134 -7.00 10.92 1.92
CA VAL A 134 -7.34 12.33 2.17
C VAL A 134 -6.38 12.92 3.19
N VAL A 135 -5.64 13.95 2.82
CA VAL A 135 -4.82 14.74 3.74
C VAL A 135 -5.64 15.92 4.24
N LEU A 136 -5.76 16.06 5.55
CA LEU A 136 -6.39 17.21 6.21
C LEU A 136 -5.33 18.15 6.78
N GLY A 137 -5.61 19.46 6.72
CA GLY A 137 -4.65 20.52 7.02
C GLY A 137 -4.28 20.68 8.49
N THR A 138 -3.28 21.50 8.74
CA THR A 138 -2.71 21.77 10.06
C THR A 138 -3.69 22.47 11.01
N GLY A 139 -3.52 22.24 12.32
CA GLY A 139 -4.27 22.91 13.39
C GLY A 139 -5.70 22.40 13.60
N LEU A 140 -6.17 21.46 12.76
CA LEU A 140 -7.47 20.82 12.93
C LEU A 140 -7.45 19.80 14.09
N GLU A 141 -6.27 19.26 14.38
CA GLU A 141 -6.00 18.32 15.47
C GLU A 141 -6.02 18.99 16.85
N ASP A 142 -5.77 20.31 16.94
CA ASP A 142 -5.73 21.04 18.19
C ASP A 142 -7.13 21.12 18.81
N PRO A 143 -7.34 20.60 20.04
CA PRO A 143 -8.62 20.73 20.72
C PRO A 143 -9.08 22.19 20.95
N ALA A 144 -8.17 23.16 20.90
CA ALA A 144 -8.49 24.57 20.98
C ALA A 144 -8.97 25.16 19.64
N SER A 145 -8.82 24.44 18.54
CA SER A 145 -9.31 24.87 17.22
C SER A 145 -10.83 24.88 17.16
N THR A 146 -11.40 25.95 16.62
CA THR A 146 -12.85 26.06 16.39
C THR A 146 -13.39 25.00 15.42
N TYR A 147 -12.52 24.38 14.61
CA TYR A 147 -12.89 23.35 13.64
C TYR A 147 -12.64 21.93 14.14
N HIS A 148 -12.06 21.75 15.33
CA HIS A 148 -11.66 20.45 15.86
C HIS A 148 -12.84 19.46 15.95
N ALA A 149 -13.90 19.87 16.64
CA ALA A 149 -15.06 19.01 16.87
C ALA A 149 -15.76 18.59 15.56
N ASP A 150 -15.93 19.54 14.65
CA ASP A 150 -16.53 19.28 13.34
C ASP A 150 -15.64 18.34 12.50
N THR A 151 -14.32 18.57 12.51
CA THR A 151 -13.37 17.72 11.81
C THR A 151 -13.38 16.29 12.35
N ALA A 152 -13.37 16.12 13.67
CA ALA A 152 -13.48 14.80 14.30
C ALA A 152 -14.80 14.08 13.92
N SER A 153 -15.91 14.81 13.89
CA SER A 153 -17.20 14.29 13.44
C SER A 153 -17.17 13.87 11.97
N ILE A 154 -16.55 14.67 11.10
CA ILE A 154 -16.41 14.34 9.68
C ILE A 154 -15.54 13.09 9.50
N ILE A 155 -14.41 12.96 10.20
CA ILE A 155 -13.54 11.77 10.16
C ILE A 155 -14.33 10.51 10.55
N ALA A 156 -15.10 10.57 11.64
CA ALA A 156 -15.93 9.45 12.06
C ALA A 156 -16.99 9.06 11.03
N LYS A 157 -17.64 10.06 10.39
CA LYS A 157 -18.61 9.84 9.32
C LYS A 157 -17.94 9.24 8.06
N VAL A 158 -16.75 9.71 7.67
CA VAL A 158 -15.97 9.12 6.56
C VAL A 158 -15.66 7.67 6.85
N ALA A 159 -15.21 7.34 8.06
CA ALA A 159 -14.91 5.96 8.45
C ALA A 159 -16.15 5.05 8.39
N ALA A 160 -17.34 5.57 8.67
CA ALA A 160 -18.58 4.84 8.55
C ALA A 160 -19.05 4.65 7.10
N LEU A 161 -18.86 5.67 6.23
CA LEU A 161 -19.27 5.65 4.83
C LEU A 161 -18.31 4.84 3.96
N SER A 162 -17.00 4.96 4.21
CA SER A 162 -15.92 4.30 3.45
C SER A 162 -14.80 3.87 4.41
N PRO A 163 -14.89 2.67 5.02
CA PRO A 163 -13.86 2.18 5.95
C PRO A 163 -12.45 2.05 5.32
N SER A 164 -12.36 1.98 3.99
CA SER A 164 -11.10 1.91 3.22
C SER A 164 -10.46 3.28 2.98
N THR A 165 -11.18 4.37 3.17
CA THR A 165 -10.61 5.72 3.07
C THR A 165 -9.64 5.95 4.23
N VAL A 166 -8.43 6.38 3.91
CA VAL A 166 -7.39 6.74 4.88
C VAL A 166 -7.35 8.25 5.04
N ILE A 167 -7.60 8.71 6.26
CA ILE A 167 -7.39 10.12 6.63
C ILE A 167 -5.97 10.27 7.15
N TRP A 168 -5.22 11.21 6.55
CA TRP A 168 -3.88 11.59 6.90
C TRP A 168 -3.91 12.96 7.58
N GLY A 169 -3.37 13.06 8.78
CA GLY A 169 -3.27 14.33 9.51
C GLY A 169 -1.97 15.06 9.17
N TYR A 170 -2.07 16.33 8.81
CA TYR A 170 -0.91 17.17 8.45
C TYR A 170 -0.06 17.55 9.68
N ILE A 171 1.26 17.48 9.50
CA ILE A 171 2.24 17.98 10.46
C ILE A 171 3.38 18.68 9.71
N ASP A 172 3.71 19.92 10.11
CA ASP A 172 4.90 20.63 9.68
C ASP A 172 6.13 20.12 10.45
N THR A 173 7.05 19.46 9.75
CA THR A 173 8.25 18.87 10.34
C THR A 173 9.48 19.76 10.25
N GLY A 174 9.41 20.82 9.45
CA GLY A 174 10.53 21.68 9.11
C GLY A 174 11.07 22.48 10.28
N VAL A 175 12.38 22.66 10.29
CA VAL A 175 13.07 23.52 11.27
C VAL A 175 13.04 24.98 10.81
N THR A 176 12.97 25.22 9.50
CA THR A 176 12.90 26.58 8.92
C THR A 176 11.47 27.11 8.78
N THR A 177 10.47 26.27 9.07
CA THR A 177 9.04 26.62 9.04
C THR A 177 8.46 26.67 10.44
N GLY A 178 7.73 25.64 10.88
CA GLY A 178 7.14 25.59 12.23
C GLY A 178 8.16 25.45 13.37
N ASN A 179 9.30 24.85 13.10
CA ASN A 179 10.37 24.60 14.08
C ASN A 179 9.89 23.97 15.40
N PHE A 180 8.92 23.07 15.30
CA PHE A 180 8.35 22.41 16.47
C PHE A 180 9.34 21.43 17.10
N SER A 181 9.34 21.32 18.43
CA SER A 181 10.09 20.29 19.13
C SER A 181 9.55 18.89 18.79
N LEU A 182 10.39 17.84 18.92
CA LEU A 182 9.91 16.46 18.75
C LEU A 182 8.73 16.15 19.69
N ALA A 183 8.75 16.65 20.92
CA ALA A 183 7.65 16.46 21.87
C ALA A 183 6.35 17.11 21.37
N THR A 184 6.43 18.28 20.75
CA THR A 184 5.27 18.95 20.16
C THR A 184 4.72 18.15 18.99
N LEU A 185 5.60 17.68 18.08
CA LEU A 185 5.19 16.83 16.95
C LEU A 185 4.54 15.54 17.43
N GLN A 186 5.06 14.91 18.47
CA GLN A 186 4.47 13.72 19.08
C GLN A 186 3.05 14.01 19.61
N THR A 187 2.85 15.16 20.26
CA THR A 187 1.52 15.60 20.74
C THR A 187 0.54 15.76 19.57
N GLN A 188 0.96 16.41 18.48
CA GLN A 188 0.13 16.57 17.28
C GLN A 188 -0.22 15.22 16.65
N ILE A 189 0.74 14.29 16.57
CA ILE A 189 0.49 12.91 16.10
C ILE A 189 -0.58 12.24 16.97
N ASP A 190 -0.45 12.33 18.30
CA ASP A 190 -1.42 11.74 19.22
C ASP A 190 -2.81 12.35 19.07
N GLN A 191 -2.91 13.65 18.86
CA GLN A 191 -4.18 14.35 18.62
C GLN A 191 -4.83 13.87 17.32
N TRP A 192 -4.09 13.77 16.23
CA TRP A 192 -4.60 13.22 14.96
C TRP A 192 -5.10 11.78 15.11
N VAL A 193 -4.32 10.93 15.78
CA VAL A 193 -4.71 9.54 16.06
C VAL A 193 -5.97 9.47 16.90
N ALA A 194 -6.10 10.32 17.93
CA ALA A 194 -7.29 10.40 18.78
C ALA A 194 -8.55 10.81 17.99
N MET A 195 -8.41 11.64 16.95
CA MET A 195 -9.51 12.00 16.05
C MET A 195 -9.86 10.88 15.05
N GLY A 196 -9.07 9.81 14.95
CA GLY A 196 -9.31 8.70 14.06
C GLY A 196 -8.52 8.75 12.75
N ALA A 197 -7.53 9.62 12.60
CA ALA A 197 -6.58 9.58 11.49
C ALA A 197 -5.85 8.23 11.46
N LYS A 198 -5.65 7.68 10.26
CA LYS A 198 -5.00 6.39 10.04
C LYS A 198 -3.60 6.53 9.43
N GLY A 199 -3.09 7.76 9.33
CA GLY A 199 -1.76 8.07 8.88
C GLY A 199 -1.42 9.55 9.14
N ILE A 200 -0.15 9.89 8.98
CA ILE A 200 0.37 11.25 9.19
C ILE A 200 1.01 11.76 7.90
N PHE A 201 0.64 12.95 7.48
CA PHE A 201 1.29 13.67 6.40
C PHE A 201 2.41 14.54 6.98
N LEU A 202 3.65 14.19 6.65
CA LEU A 202 4.87 14.86 7.10
C LEU A 202 5.31 15.85 6.03
N ASP A 203 4.90 17.10 6.20
CA ASP A 203 5.24 18.15 5.26
C ASP A 203 6.64 18.73 5.54
N VAL A 204 7.26 19.30 4.50
CA VAL A 204 8.59 19.93 4.56
C VAL A 204 9.63 19.03 5.22
N PHE A 205 9.64 17.76 4.83
CA PHE A 205 10.40 16.69 5.50
C PHE A 205 11.86 16.58 5.02
N GLY A 206 12.30 17.45 4.10
CA GLY A 206 13.61 17.41 3.45
C GLY A 206 14.73 18.18 4.18
N TYR A 207 15.95 18.01 3.68
CA TYR A 207 17.12 18.73 4.18
C TYR A 207 17.08 20.22 3.84
N ASP A 208 16.38 20.59 2.81
CA ASP A 208 16.09 21.98 2.42
C ASP A 208 15.29 22.74 3.49
N PHE A 209 14.52 22.02 4.30
CA PHE A 209 13.85 22.55 5.49
C PHE A 209 14.59 22.26 6.80
N HIS A 210 15.86 21.91 6.72
CA HIS A 210 16.76 21.60 7.83
C HIS A 210 16.32 20.40 8.68
N VAL A 211 15.58 19.48 8.13
CA VAL A 211 15.15 18.24 8.82
C VAL A 211 16.23 17.17 8.65
N SER A 212 17.07 17.00 9.69
CA SER A 212 18.16 16.01 9.66
C SER A 212 17.61 14.57 9.66
N ARG A 213 18.42 13.61 9.17
CA ARG A 213 18.11 12.19 9.20
C ARG A 213 17.72 11.70 10.61
N THR A 214 18.41 12.17 11.63
CA THR A 214 18.08 11.81 13.02
C THR A 214 16.69 12.29 13.42
N ARG A 215 16.30 13.49 13.00
CA ARG A 215 14.96 14.02 13.25
C ARG A 215 13.91 13.26 12.45
N GLN A 216 14.19 12.98 11.17
CA GLN A 216 13.31 12.19 10.32
C GLN A 216 13.02 10.83 10.94
N ASN A 217 14.06 10.10 11.31
CA ASN A 217 13.92 8.76 11.90
C ASN A 217 13.15 8.80 13.23
N ALA A 218 13.41 9.80 14.09
CA ALA A 218 12.67 9.94 15.35
C ALA A 218 11.17 10.19 15.14
N ILE A 219 10.80 10.95 14.09
CA ILE A 219 9.40 11.19 13.73
C ILE A 219 8.78 9.90 13.18
N LEU A 220 9.43 9.21 12.24
CA LEU A 220 8.97 7.95 11.67
C LEU A 220 8.76 6.88 12.74
N ASP A 221 9.73 6.69 13.63
CA ASP A 221 9.63 5.74 14.75
C ASP A 221 8.41 6.02 15.62
N TYR A 222 8.12 7.29 15.88
CA TYR A 222 6.96 7.65 16.67
C TYR A 222 5.64 7.37 15.96
N VAL A 223 5.54 7.71 14.67
CA VAL A 223 4.38 7.38 13.83
C VAL A 223 4.16 5.87 13.79
N HIS A 224 5.21 5.09 13.54
CA HIS A 224 5.14 3.64 13.52
C HIS A 224 4.76 3.02 14.87
N SER A 225 5.16 3.66 15.99
CA SER A 225 4.75 3.22 17.33
C SER A 225 3.24 3.28 17.56
N LYS A 226 2.51 4.07 16.75
CA LYS A 226 1.03 4.13 16.77
C LYS A 226 0.38 3.07 15.87
N GLY A 227 1.16 2.24 15.17
CA GLY A 227 0.66 1.24 14.23
C GLY A 227 0.13 1.84 12.91
N ILE A 228 0.59 3.04 12.54
CA ILE A 228 0.20 3.76 11.32
C ILE A 228 1.45 4.13 10.51
N GLY A 229 1.24 4.53 9.25
CA GLY A 229 2.31 5.00 8.37
C GLY A 229 2.29 6.51 8.14
N SER A 230 3.22 6.98 7.31
CA SER A 230 3.35 8.38 6.94
C SER A 230 3.26 8.62 5.43
N ILE A 231 2.88 9.84 5.02
CA ILE A 231 3.19 10.40 3.71
C ILE A 231 4.32 11.41 3.93
N MET A 232 5.45 11.19 3.29
CA MET A 232 6.62 12.08 3.35
C MET A 232 6.61 13.02 2.16
N ASN A 233 6.46 14.32 2.41
CA ASN A 233 6.57 15.36 1.39
C ASN A 233 7.98 15.94 1.39
N VAL A 234 8.76 15.62 0.36
CA VAL A 234 10.13 16.08 0.16
C VAL A 234 10.39 16.36 -1.32
N PHE A 235 11.21 17.35 -1.63
CA PHE A 235 11.56 17.64 -3.02
C PHE A 235 12.53 16.60 -3.60
N ASN A 236 13.46 16.11 -2.81
CA ASN A 236 14.43 15.10 -3.21
C ASN A 236 14.22 13.80 -2.41
N ALA A 237 13.85 12.73 -3.08
CA ALA A 237 13.61 11.42 -2.46
C ALA A 237 14.83 10.88 -1.68
N ASP A 238 16.05 11.16 -2.14
CA ASP A 238 17.29 10.75 -1.46
C ASP A 238 17.39 11.31 -0.04
N GLU A 239 16.86 12.52 0.19
CA GLU A 239 16.90 13.15 1.51
C GLU A 239 15.99 12.47 2.53
N ALA A 240 14.91 11.83 2.11
CA ALA A 240 14.03 11.07 3.01
C ALA A 240 14.38 9.57 3.04
N LEU A 241 14.76 8.99 1.91
CA LEU A 241 14.84 7.54 1.73
C LEU A 241 16.26 7.00 1.54
N GLY A 242 17.21 7.84 1.10
CA GLY A 242 18.58 7.43 0.86
C GLY A 242 19.41 7.29 2.14
N SER A 243 20.60 6.72 1.99
CA SER A 243 21.62 6.64 3.05
C SER A 243 22.90 7.42 2.70
N GLN A 244 22.81 8.32 1.71
CA GLN A 244 23.96 9.11 1.29
C GLN A 244 24.44 9.99 2.44
N VAL A 245 25.77 10.16 2.53
CA VAL A 245 26.38 11.06 3.48
C VAL A 245 26.10 12.51 3.05
N ASP A 246 25.45 13.26 3.92
CA ASP A 246 25.35 14.70 3.84
C ASP A 246 26.05 15.30 5.07
N ALA A 247 26.99 16.23 4.85
CA ALA A 247 27.85 16.74 5.93
C ALA A 247 27.07 17.44 7.07
N THR A 248 25.88 17.96 6.77
CA THR A 248 25.04 18.71 7.71
C THR A 248 23.89 17.87 8.27
N TYR A 249 23.19 17.14 7.39
CA TYR A 249 21.91 16.53 7.75
C TYR A 249 21.97 15.01 7.92
N ASN A 250 22.98 14.35 7.31
CA ASN A 250 23.23 12.91 7.47
C ASN A 250 24.74 12.57 7.47
N PRO A 251 25.53 13.12 8.41
CA PRO A 251 26.99 13.01 8.36
C PRO A 251 27.51 11.57 8.50
N SER A 252 26.72 10.69 9.06
CA SER A 252 27.10 9.27 9.24
C SER A 252 26.53 8.34 8.15
N GLY A 253 25.82 8.84 7.16
CA GLY A 253 25.16 8.00 6.17
C GLY A 253 24.11 7.06 6.77
N THR A 254 23.42 7.51 7.82
CA THR A 254 22.40 6.71 8.52
C THR A 254 21.24 6.41 7.58
N ALA A 255 20.83 5.15 7.55
CA ALA A 255 19.67 4.73 6.77
C ALA A 255 18.37 5.34 7.30
N THR A 256 17.39 5.46 6.41
CA THR A 256 16.02 5.84 6.79
C THR A 256 15.34 4.75 7.59
N HIS A 257 14.39 5.12 8.46
CA HIS A 257 13.46 4.19 9.11
C HIS A 257 12.13 4.07 8.36
N ALA A 258 12.01 4.68 7.18
CA ALA A 258 10.85 4.48 6.31
C ALA A 258 10.72 3.00 5.87
N ASN A 259 9.49 2.53 5.76
CA ASN A 259 9.19 1.14 5.44
C ASN A 259 7.91 1.03 4.59
N SER A 260 7.40 -0.17 4.37
CA SER A 260 6.23 -0.43 3.51
C SER A 260 4.91 0.20 4.00
N SER A 261 4.83 0.68 5.23
CA SER A 261 3.67 1.43 5.71
C SER A 261 3.68 2.89 5.24
N ASP A 262 4.82 3.38 4.78
CA ASP A 262 5.03 4.77 4.41
C ASP A 262 4.84 5.01 2.92
N VAL A 263 4.66 6.28 2.58
CA VAL A 263 4.45 6.81 1.24
C VAL A 263 5.45 7.92 0.97
N LEU A 264 6.11 7.90 -0.17
CA LEU A 264 6.81 9.05 -0.73
C LEU A 264 5.83 9.85 -1.59
N LEU A 265 5.73 11.16 -1.37
CA LEU A 265 4.94 12.05 -2.22
C LEU A 265 5.83 12.70 -3.29
N LEU A 266 5.46 12.54 -4.54
CA LEU A 266 5.96 13.32 -5.66
C LEU A 266 5.06 14.54 -5.85
N GLU A 267 5.33 15.61 -5.13
CA GLU A 267 4.59 16.86 -5.27
C GLU A 267 4.94 17.55 -6.59
N SER A 268 3.93 18.11 -7.24
CA SER A 268 4.09 18.81 -8.54
C SER A 268 4.88 17.99 -9.55
N TRP A 269 4.59 16.68 -9.63
CA TRP A 269 5.41 15.76 -10.41
C TRP A 269 5.33 16.03 -11.91
N VAL A 270 4.12 16.29 -12.42
CA VAL A 270 3.87 16.56 -13.85
C VAL A 270 3.44 18.01 -14.05
N CYS A 271 2.55 18.52 -13.22
CA CYS A 271 2.03 19.89 -13.29
C CYS A 271 2.37 20.64 -12.02
N ASN A 272 2.87 21.86 -12.16
CA ASN A 272 3.13 22.79 -11.07
C ASN A 272 2.23 24.03 -11.21
N SER A 273 1.85 24.59 -10.08
CA SER A 273 0.81 25.62 -9.96
C SER A 273 1.25 27.06 -10.16
N ASP A 274 2.53 27.34 -10.32
CA ASP A 274 3.02 28.73 -10.33
C ASP A 274 2.42 29.60 -11.43
N ALA A 275 1.54 29.01 -12.23
CA ALA A 275 0.82 29.71 -13.25
C ALA A 275 -0.68 29.40 -13.24
N TYR A 276 -1.44 30.20 -12.50
CA TYR A 276 -2.91 30.25 -12.61
C TYR A 276 -3.42 30.40 -14.05
N ALA A 277 -2.61 30.96 -14.92
CA ALA A 277 -2.97 31.25 -16.30
C ALA A 277 -2.35 30.30 -17.32
N ASN A 278 -1.27 29.61 -16.98
CA ASN A 278 -0.57 28.69 -17.87
C ASN A 278 -0.08 27.50 -17.02
N PRO A 279 -0.67 26.31 -17.18
CA PRO A 279 -0.17 25.13 -16.48
C PRO A 279 1.31 24.94 -16.82
N PHE A 280 2.15 25.01 -15.81
CA PHE A 280 3.57 24.78 -15.96
C PHE A 280 3.80 23.27 -15.82
N TYR A 281 4.24 22.65 -16.88
CA TYR A 281 4.61 21.25 -16.85
C TYR A 281 6.10 21.11 -16.46
N ALA A 282 6.39 20.14 -15.62
CA ALA A 282 7.77 19.70 -15.43
C ALA A 282 8.32 19.21 -16.77
N THR A 283 9.63 19.35 -16.98
CA THR A 283 10.26 18.75 -18.15
C THR A 283 10.12 17.23 -18.10
N PHE A 284 10.09 16.59 -19.26
CA PHE A 284 10.05 15.13 -19.31
C PHE A 284 11.25 14.52 -18.56
N SER A 285 12.43 15.15 -18.65
CA SER A 285 13.62 14.73 -17.90
C SER A 285 13.40 14.74 -16.39
N ASP A 286 12.73 15.77 -15.86
CA ASP A 286 12.44 15.87 -14.44
C ASP A 286 11.41 14.83 -14.00
N ILE A 287 10.32 14.68 -14.78
CA ILE A 287 9.30 13.63 -14.55
C ILE A 287 9.97 12.26 -14.48
N LYS A 288 10.81 11.96 -15.48
CA LYS A 288 11.52 10.68 -15.57
C LYS A 288 12.48 10.49 -14.38
N THR A 289 13.33 11.47 -14.11
CA THR A 289 14.35 11.37 -13.06
C THR A 289 13.71 11.16 -11.68
N ARG A 290 12.70 11.96 -11.34
CA ARG A 290 11.99 11.85 -10.06
C ARG A 290 11.19 10.55 -9.96
N GLY A 291 10.51 10.16 -11.04
CA GLY A 291 9.73 8.92 -11.08
C GLY A 291 10.60 7.66 -10.99
N ASP A 292 11.73 7.62 -11.70
CA ASP A 292 12.66 6.49 -11.67
C ASP A 292 13.35 6.35 -10.32
N LEU A 293 13.76 7.47 -9.71
CA LEU A 293 14.34 7.48 -8.37
C LEU A 293 13.34 6.96 -7.33
N ALA A 294 12.12 7.46 -7.36
CA ALA A 294 11.06 7.03 -6.45
C ALA A 294 10.79 5.52 -6.60
N ARG A 295 10.74 5.01 -7.84
CA ARG A 295 10.57 3.58 -8.10
C ARG A 295 11.72 2.74 -7.53
N THR A 296 12.96 3.22 -7.62
CA THR A 296 14.11 2.53 -7.01
C THR A 296 13.93 2.36 -5.50
N TYR A 297 13.44 3.39 -4.81
CA TYR A 297 13.14 3.29 -3.38
C TYR A 297 11.94 2.40 -3.08
N ARG A 298 10.91 2.41 -3.93
CA ARG A 298 9.81 1.47 -3.82
C ARG A 298 10.28 0.02 -3.88
N GLU A 299 11.15 -0.30 -4.84
CA GLU A 299 11.69 -1.65 -5.02
C GLU A 299 12.62 -2.08 -3.88
N SER A 300 13.38 -1.14 -3.29
CA SER A 300 14.37 -1.44 -2.25
C SER A 300 13.82 -1.39 -0.82
N LEU A 301 12.88 -0.50 -0.53
CA LEU A 301 12.34 -0.26 0.82
C LEU A 301 10.88 -0.73 0.96
N GLY A 302 10.19 -0.99 -0.14
CA GLY A 302 8.77 -1.32 -0.13
C GLY A 302 7.84 -0.12 0.11
N VAL A 303 8.36 1.11 0.17
CA VAL A 303 7.54 2.32 0.33
C VAL A 303 6.60 2.48 -0.86
N ARG A 304 5.40 2.99 -0.60
CA ARG A 304 4.45 3.36 -1.65
C ARG A 304 4.82 4.71 -2.23
N ILE A 305 4.36 4.99 -3.46
CA ILE A 305 4.64 6.26 -4.13
C ILE A 305 3.32 6.87 -4.57
N PHE A 306 3.04 8.06 -4.08
CA PHE A 306 1.93 8.88 -4.54
C PHE A 306 2.44 10.08 -5.32
N ALA A 307 1.64 10.58 -6.25
CA ALA A 307 1.88 11.84 -6.92
C ALA A 307 0.71 12.80 -6.69
N ILE A 308 1.01 14.06 -6.45
CA ILE A 308 0.03 15.14 -6.50
C ILE A 308 0.44 16.12 -7.58
N ASN A 309 -0.50 16.49 -8.41
CA ASN A 309 -0.32 17.48 -9.47
C ASN A 309 -1.18 18.68 -9.13
N ILE A 310 -0.64 19.88 -9.34
CA ILE A 310 -1.25 21.11 -8.88
C ILE A 310 -1.72 21.89 -10.08
N MET A 311 -2.97 22.37 -10.04
CA MET A 311 -3.57 23.09 -11.13
C MET A 311 -4.68 24.01 -10.63
N ALA A 312 -4.84 25.17 -11.28
CA ALA A 312 -5.97 26.03 -11.04
C ALA A 312 -7.28 25.29 -11.38
N GLN A 313 -8.20 25.24 -10.44
CA GLN A 313 -9.52 24.60 -10.62
C GLN A 313 -10.60 25.67 -10.88
N SER A 314 -10.48 26.82 -10.23
CA SER A 314 -11.39 27.94 -10.42
C SER A 314 -11.26 28.54 -11.81
N GLY A 315 -12.38 28.63 -12.52
CA GLY A 315 -12.42 29.16 -13.88
C GLY A 315 -11.92 28.18 -14.97
N THR A 316 -11.41 27.01 -14.61
CA THR A 316 -11.02 25.99 -15.57
C THR A 316 -12.21 25.10 -15.91
N SER A 317 -12.44 24.84 -17.20
CA SER A 317 -13.54 24.00 -17.62
C SER A 317 -13.35 22.54 -17.16
N GLU A 318 -14.45 21.87 -16.85
CA GLU A 318 -14.46 20.47 -16.43
C GLU A 318 -13.73 19.54 -17.42
N ASN A 319 -13.88 19.77 -18.73
CA ASN A 319 -13.22 18.96 -19.75
C ASN A 319 -11.70 19.11 -19.70
N VAL A 320 -11.20 20.30 -19.40
CA VAL A 320 -9.76 20.55 -19.24
C VAL A 320 -9.24 19.86 -17.97
N LEU A 321 -9.92 20.02 -16.84
CA LEU A 321 -9.57 19.33 -15.60
C LEU A 321 -9.57 17.80 -15.77
N ASP A 322 -10.55 17.28 -16.48
CA ASP A 322 -10.63 15.84 -16.80
C ASP A 322 -9.45 15.37 -17.67
N GLY A 323 -9.03 16.20 -18.63
CA GLY A 323 -7.85 15.93 -19.45
C GLY A 323 -6.59 15.82 -18.59
N TYR A 324 -6.39 16.75 -17.66
CA TYR A 324 -5.23 16.72 -16.76
C TYR A 324 -5.26 15.54 -15.79
N ARG A 325 -6.42 15.20 -15.23
CA ARG A 325 -6.56 14.00 -14.40
C ARG A 325 -6.20 12.76 -15.18
N GLY A 326 -6.77 12.60 -16.38
CA GLY A 326 -6.48 11.44 -17.22
C GLY A 326 -5.00 11.30 -17.54
N MET A 327 -4.34 12.40 -17.89
CA MET A 327 -2.91 12.40 -18.18
C MET A 327 -2.06 12.05 -16.94
N THR A 328 -2.31 12.70 -15.80
CA THR A 328 -1.55 12.44 -14.58
C THR A 328 -1.75 11.02 -14.07
N GLU A 329 -2.96 10.48 -14.19
CA GLU A 329 -3.23 9.07 -13.89
C GLU A 329 -2.54 8.13 -14.89
N ALA A 330 -2.52 8.44 -16.19
CA ALA A 330 -1.82 7.64 -17.19
C ALA A 330 -0.31 7.57 -16.87
N LEU A 331 0.31 8.71 -16.59
CA LEU A 331 1.72 8.78 -16.19
C LEU A 331 1.98 8.04 -14.87
N ALA A 332 1.12 8.20 -13.88
CA ALA A 332 1.23 7.47 -12.61
C ALA A 332 1.20 5.95 -12.83
N ARG A 333 0.37 5.45 -13.74
CA ARG A 333 0.32 4.03 -14.10
C ARG A 333 1.58 3.58 -14.83
N VAL A 334 2.07 4.39 -15.78
CA VAL A 334 3.32 4.11 -16.52
C VAL A 334 4.49 3.95 -15.56
N TRP A 335 4.61 4.83 -14.56
CA TRP A 335 5.66 4.75 -13.53
C TRP A 335 5.32 3.82 -12.36
N ARG A 336 4.15 3.13 -12.39
CA ARG A 336 3.70 2.19 -11.37
C ARG A 336 3.55 2.84 -10.00
N LEU A 337 3.06 4.07 -9.97
CA LEU A 337 2.73 4.73 -8.71
C LEU A 337 1.56 4.03 -8.03
N ASP A 338 1.47 4.19 -6.71
CA ASP A 338 0.43 3.58 -5.90
C ASP A 338 -0.79 4.51 -5.74
N GLY A 339 -0.59 5.82 -5.90
CA GLY A 339 -1.65 6.82 -5.82
C GLY A 339 -1.39 8.05 -6.67
N SER A 340 -2.45 8.75 -7.03
CA SER A 340 -2.40 10.00 -7.79
C SER A 340 -3.53 10.93 -7.39
N GLY A 341 -3.28 12.23 -7.45
CA GLY A 341 -4.26 13.27 -7.21
C GLY A 341 -4.02 14.52 -8.03
N LEU A 342 -5.06 15.32 -8.15
CA LEU A 342 -5.03 16.67 -8.69
C LEU A 342 -5.50 17.63 -7.60
N ALA A 343 -4.62 18.52 -7.15
CA ALA A 343 -4.93 19.54 -6.17
C ALA A 343 -5.21 20.90 -6.83
N ALA A 344 -5.96 21.74 -6.12
CA ALA A 344 -6.09 23.16 -6.49
C ALA A 344 -4.73 23.86 -6.38
N SER A 345 -4.52 24.89 -7.21
CA SER A 345 -3.28 25.66 -7.22
C SER A 345 -2.97 26.38 -5.90
N SER A 346 -3.95 26.56 -5.05
CA SER A 346 -3.80 27.03 -3.67
C SER A 346 -4.50 26.07 -2.74
N TYR A 347 -3.99 24.86 -2.64
CA TYR A 347 -4.48 23.94 -1.63
C TYR A 347 -4.03 24.32 -0.20
N GLY A 348 -3.24 25.39 -0.08
CA GLY A 348 -3.13 26.14 1.15
C GLY A 348 -4.50 26.66 1.63
N ALA A 349 -4.60 27.07 2.89
CA ALA A 349 -5.85 27.56 3.47
C ALA A 349 -6.35 28.89 2.89
N THR A 350 -5.69 29.44 1.88
CA THR A 350 -6.02 30.74 1.26
C THR A 350 -5.94 30.66 -0.27
N GLY A 351 -6.75 31.45 -0.96
CA GLY A 351 -6.73 31.54 -2.43
C GLY A 351 -8.10 31.31 -3.05
N PRO A 352 -8.24 31.47 -4.38
CA PRO A 352 -9.53 31.38 -5.05
C PRO A 352 -10.14 29.98 -5.09
N ASP A 353 -9.32 28.94 -4.93
CA ASP A 353 -9.74 27.55 -4.97
C ASP A 353 -9.94 26.94 -3.58
N VAL A 354 -9.89 27.75 -2.51
CA VAL A 354 -10.10 27.29 -1.13
C VAL A 354 -11.46 26.62 -1.00
N GLY A 355 -11.45 25.40 -0.47
CA GLY A 355 -12.65 24.63 -0.24
C GLY A 355 -13.24 23.96 -1.49
N ILE A 356 -12.69 24.17 -2.68
CA ILE A 356 -13.18 23.52 -3.90
C ILE A 356 -12.67 22.10 -3.96
N VAL A 357 -13.59 21.15 -3.94
CA VAL A 357 -13.34 19.74 -4.19
C VAL A 357 -14.17 19.30 -5.38
N ASN A 358 -13.50 18.97 -6.47
CA ASN A 358 -14.17 18.49 -7.64
C ASN A 358 -14.36 16.97 -7.56
N ALA A 359 -15.61 16.51 -7.67
CA ALA A 359 -16.01 15.12 -7.40
C ALA A 359 -15.69 14.13 -8.53
N ARG A 360 -15.04 14.56 -9.60
CA ARG A 360 -14.72 13.66 -10.72
C ARG A 360 -13.33 13.09 -10.57
N PHE A 361 -13.26 11.82 -10.16
CA PHE A 361 -12.02 11.06 -10.00
C PHE A 361 -12.03 9.83 -10.87
N ASN A 362 -10.81 9.37 -11.24
CA ASN A 362 -10.54 8.06 -11.83
C ASN A 362 -11.42 7.76 -13.04
N LYS A 363 -11.33 8.58 -14.07
CA LYS A 363 -11.93 8.25 -15.38
C LYS A 363 -11.22 7.12 -16.10
N ILE A 364 -9.98 6.82 -15.73
CA ILE A 364 -9.31 5.61 -16.18
C ILE A 364 -9.81 4.48 -15.30
N PRO A 365 -10.59 3.53 -15.84
CA PRO A 365 -11.04 2.39 -15.06
C PRO A 365 -9.84 1.70 -14.41
N PRO A 366 -9.96 1.18 -13.18
CA PRO A 366 -8.90 0.39 -12.58
C PRO A 366 -8.55 -0.73 -13.54
N SER A 367 -7.29 -0.77 -13.97
CA SER A 367 -6.78 -1.91 -14.71
C SER A 367 -6.42 -2.97 -13.67
N PRO A 368 -6.92 -4.20 -13.80
CA PRO A 368 -6.52 -5.28 -12.91
C PRO A 368 -5.04 -5.68 -13.09
N TYR A 369 -4.34 -5.01 -13.98
CA TYR A 369 -2.98 -5.35 -14.37
C TYR A 369 -2.03 -4.20 -14.10
N ARG A 370 -1.05 -4.42 -13.23
CA ARG A 370 0.11 -3.53 -13.10
C ARG A 370 1.14 -3.90 -14.16
N PRO A 371 1.73 -2.92 -14.86
CA PRO A 371 2.79 -3.21 -15.81
C PRO A 371 3.94 -3.92 -15.10
N THR A 372 4.35 -5.07 -15.63
CA THR A 372 5.52 -5.83 -15.14
C THR A 372 6.81 -5.27 -15.72
N ALA A 373 6.72 -4.58 -16.86
CA ALA A 373 7.83 -3.92 -17.52
C ALA A 373 7.83 -2.41 -17.23
N PRO A 374 8.98 -1.77 -17.18
CA PRO A 374 9.06 -0.32 -17.19
C PRO A 374 8.48 0.21 -18.51
N TYR A 375 8.10 1.48 -18.51
CA TYR A 375 7.67 2.19 -19.71
C TYR A 375 8.74 2.14 -20.81
N THR A 376 8.29 2.22 -22.06
CA THR A 376 9.16 2.35 -23.22
C THR A 376 9.11 3.79 -23.72
N LEU A 377 10.29 4.38 -24.03
CA LEU A 377 10.39 5.64 -24.74
C LEU A 377 10.46 5.36 -26.24
N ASN A 378 9.57 5.96 -26.99
CA ASN A 378 9.52 5.86 -28.43
C ASN A 378 9.83 7.24 -29.03
N GLY A 379 10.66 7.31 -30.08
CA GLY A 379 11.04 8.60 -30.66
C GLY A 379 11.88 9.50 -29.73
N GLY A 380 12.63 8.94 -28.83
CA GLY A 380 13.38 9.68 -27.82
C GLY A 380 12.54 9.97 -26.57
N TRP A 381 12.37 11.21 -26.21
CA TRP A 381 11.68 11.61 -24.97
C TRP A 381 10.28 12.22 -25.18
N THR A 382 9.78 12.22 -26.41
CA THR A 382 8.50 12.82 -26.78
C THR A 382 7.31 11.87 -26.67
N GLU A 383 7.55 10.57 -26.57
CA GLU A 383 6.50 9.57 -26.47
C GLU A 383 6.83 8.54 -25.38
N VAL A 384 5.89 8.28 -24.53
CA VAL A 384 5.98 7.26 -23.48
C VAL A 384 4.86 6.26 -23.67
N ILE A 385 5.22 4.99 -23.83
CA ILE A 385 4.27 3.92 -24.07
C ILE A 385 4.33 2.91 -22.92
N ALA A 386 3.16 2.59 -22.38
CA ALA A 386 2.94 1.41 -21.58
C ALA A 386 2.07 0.44 -22.40
N ALA A 387 2.72 -0.31 -23.27
CA ALA A 387 2.04 -1.16 -24.26
C ALA A 387 1.13 -2.22 -23.60
N ASP A 388 1.52 -2.73 -22.46
CA ASP A 388 0.77 -3.70 -21.67
C ASP A 388 -0.52 -3.11 -21.05
N LEU A 389 -0.60 -1.79 -20.92
CA LEU A 389 -1.79 -1.06 -20.49
C LEU A 389 -2.56 -0.45 -21.67
N GLY A 390 -2.03 -0.51 -22.88
CA GLY A 390 -2.54 0.22 -24.04
C GLY A 390 -2.50 1.74 -23.85
N ILE A 391 -1.53 2.26 -23.07
CA ILE A 391 -1.40 3.69 -22.77
C ILE A 391 -0.26 4.26 -23.60
N THR A 392 -0.55 5.36 -24.30
CA THR A 392 0.45 6.21 -24.97
C THR A 392 0.31 7.62 -24.42
N VAL A 393 1.42 8.22 -24.05
CA VAL A 393 1.52 9.62 -23.62
C VAL A 393 2.54 10.32 -24.50
N ASP A 394 2.12 11.33 -25.23
CA ASP A 394 2.96 12.17 -26.04
C ASP A 394 3.21 13.51 -25.35
N PHE A 395 4.44 13.94 -25.31
CA PHE A 395 4.82 15.26 -24.83
C PHE A 395 5.40 16.09 -25.97
N ASP A 396 4.77 17.22 -26.25
CA ASP A 396 5.28 18.21 -27.20
C ASP A 396 6.13 19.27 -26.48
N PRO A 397 7.45 19.24 -26.63
CA PRO A 397 8.34 20.19 -25.96
C PRO A 397 8.20 21.62 -26.51
N GLY A 398 7.70 21.78 -27.73
CA GLY A 398 7.51 23.10 -28.35
C GLY A 398 6.36 23.87 -27.73
N THR A 399 5.29 23.19 -27.35
CA THR A 399 4.10 23.78 -26.74
C THR A 399 4.01 23.49 -25.25
N SER A 400 4.90 22.66 -24.71
CA SER A 400 4.84 22.15 -23.33
C SER A 400 3.49 21.51 -22.99
N THR A 401 2.92 20.80 -23.97
CA THR A 401 1.63 20.12 -23.83
C THR A 401 1.79 18.61 -23.79
N PHE A 402 0.88 17.96 -23.07
CA PHE A 402 0.74 16.51 -23.09
C PHE A 402 -0.53 16.12 -23.81
N THR A 403 -0.46 15.07 -24.58
CA THR A 403 -1.63 14.31 -25.03
C THR A 403 -1.49 12.86 -24.57
N TRP A 404 -2.60 12.20 -24.33
CA TRP A 404 -2.58 10.78 -23.97
C TRP A 404 -3.75 10.05 -24.61
N THR A 405 -3.53 8.79 -24.93
CA THR A 405 -4.53 7.89 -25.46
C THR A 405 -4.49 6.56 -24.73
N ARG A 406 -5.63 5.89 -24.69
CA ARG A 406 -5.74 4.51 -24.25
C ARG A 406 -6.46 3.73 -25.33
N ALA A 407 -5.83 2.61 -25.80
CA ALA A 407 -6.42 1.69 -26.76
C ALA A 407 -7.54 0.85 -26.12
#